data_481ffe07f6703e5efc2a72d3f2e95797
#
_entry.id   481ffe07f6703e5efc2a72d3f2e95797
#
_cell.length_a   1.000
_cell.length_b   1.000
_cell.length_c   1.000
_cell.angle_alpha   90.00
_cell.angle_beta   90.00
_cell.angle_gamma   90.00
#
_symmetry.space_group_name_H-M   'P 1'
#
loop_
_entity.id
_entity.type
_entity.pdbx_description
1 polymer ?
#
loop_
_entity_poly.entity_id
_entity_poly.type
_entity_poly.pdbx_seq_one_letter_code
_entity_poly.pdbx_strand_id
1 'polypeptide(L)'
;MKKKVGKHRLSPQTNPELLANMAVNKKKAIEDTGASIAGPKPWVYVLLLLLVYWGINYLDGHSGGFNAKVYAPHKNAMAVANLRVVKSPDELAYEKGQSIYSRCAACHQANGLGNKNVNYPPLAGSEWVLNESPNWVIAIVLKGLMGPIEVKGETYNNVMAAQGGGLSDEDLANVITYIRRNADWGNDPNLPLVTSDQVKSVREEIDARTSMFTVEDLLKLYPKN
;
A
#
# COMPACT_ATOMS: atom_id res chain seq x y z
N MET A 1 20.78 -10.18 86.30
CA MET A 1 19.64 -11.10 86.48
C MET A 1 19.03 -11.43 85.17
N LYS A 2 19.30 -12.61 84.61
CA LYS A 2 18.74 -13.08 83.31
C LYS A 2 17.58 -14.02 83.59
N LYS A 3 16.31 -13.63 83.20
CA LYS A 3 15.16 -14.49 83.32
C LYS A 3 15.14 -15.45 82.12
N LYS A 4 15.17 -16.76 82.36
CA LYS A 4 14.92 -17.78 81.35
C LYS A 4 13.46 -17.88 81.05
N VAL A 5 13.06 -17.73 79.81
CA VAL A 5 11.70 -17.99 79.29
C VAL A 5 11.64 -19.47 78.89
N GLY A 6 10.82 -20.22 79.58
CA GLY A 6 10.62 -21.65 79.30
C GLY A 6 9.78 -21.83 77.99
N LYS A 7 10.29 -22.59 77.01
CA LYS A 7 9.57 -23.03 75.88
C LYS A 7 8.62 -24.16 76.27
N HIS A 8 7.31 -23.87 76.38
CA HIS A 8 6.27 -24.91 76.40
C HIS A 8 6.12 -25.44 74.98
N ARG A 9 6.59 -26.66 74.78
CA ARG A 9 6.32 -27.43 73.57
C ARG A 9 4.99 -28.14 73.77
N LEU A 10 3.90 -27.60 73.16
CA LEU A 10 2.64 -28.30 73.07
C LEU A 10 2.78 -29.42 72.03
N SER A 11 2.75 -30.67 72.50
CA SER A 11 2.61 -31.85 71.62
C SER A 11 1.17 -31.84 71.06
N PRO A 12 0.91 -32.02 69.75
CA PRO A 12 -0.44 -32.21 69.24
C PRO A 12 -0.88 -33.60 69.67
N GLN A 13 -1.69 -33.67 70.71
CA GLN A 13 -2.47 -34.85 70.98
C GLN A 13 -3.53 -34.99 69.88
N THR A 14 -3.23 -35.75 68.85
CA THR A 14 -4.23 -36.15 67.83
C THR A 14 -5.18 -37.11 68.47
N ASN A 15 -6.31 -36.59 68.92
CA ASN A 15 -7.39 -37.45 69.45
C ASN A 15 -7.91 -38.28 68.27
N PRO A 16 -7.79 -39.63 68.36
CA PRO A 16 -8.19 -40.53 67.27
C PRO A 16 -9.69 -40.42 66.96
N GLU A 17 -10.52 -40.05 67.92
CA GLU A 17 -11.93 -39.81 67.80
C GLU A 17 -12.25 -38.56 66.93
N LEU A 18 -11.45 -37.51 67.09
CA LEU A 18 -11.59 -36.31 66.28
C LEU A 18 -11.23 -36.55 64.80
N LEU A 19 -10.20 -37.37 64.55
CA LEU A 19 -9.81 -37.77 63.21
C LEU A 19 -10.85 -38.69 62.57
N ALA A 20 -11.45 -39.59 63.33
CA ALA A 20 -12.52 -40.44 62.85
C ALA A 20 -13.77 -39.63 62.49
N ASN A 21 -14.15 -38.68 63.37
CA ASN A 21 -15.28 -37.76 63.10
C ASN A 21 -15.03 -36.81 61.94
N MET A 22 -13.82 -36.34 61.73
CA MET A 22 -13.47 -35.54 60.53
C MET A 22 -13.51 -36.39 59.25
N ALA A 23 -13.12 -37.66 59.32
CA ALA A 23 -13.18 -38.56 58.18
C ALA A 23 -14.63 -38.91 57.81
N VAL A 24 -15.48 -39.14 58.81
CA VAL A 24 -16.95 -39.39 58.60
C VAL A 24 -17.64 -38.16 58.06
N ASN A 25 -17.35 -36.96 58.59
CA ASN A 25 -17.93 -35.72 58.08
C ASN A 25 -17.44 -35.40 56.66
N LYS A 26 -16.18 -35.70 56.35
CA LYS A 26 -15.65 -35.51 54.99
C LYS A 26 -16.33 -36.49 54.01
N LYS A 27 -16.57 -37.71 54.42
CA LYS A 27 -17.29 -38.73 53.59
C LYS A 27 -18.75 -38.31 53.37
N LYS A 28 -19.42 -37.81 54.43
CA LYS A 28 -20.79 -37.31 54.35
C LYS A 28 -20.91 -36.02 53.52
N ALA A 29 -19.94 -35.12 53.64
CA ALA A 29 -19.88 -33.94 52.80
C ALA A 29 -19.63 -34.26 51.31
N ILE A 30 -18.93 -35.36 50.99
CA ILE A 30 -18.76 -35.85 49.63
C ILE A 30 -20.03 -36.54 49.10
N GLU A 31 -20.79 -37.21 49.97
CA GLU A 31 -22.07 -37.82 49.61
C GLU A 31 -23.20 -36.78 49.48
N ASP A 32 -23.23 -35.74 50.32
CA ASP A 32 -24.22 -34.65 50.27
C ASP A 32 -23.93 -33.64 49.14
N THR A 33 -22.71 -33.56 48.64
CA THR A 33 -22.39 -32.89 47.37
C THR A 33 -22.73 -33.78 46.18
N GLY A 34 -23.88 -34.42 46.24
CA GLY A 34 -24.52 -35.13 45.12
C GLY A 34 -24.96 -34.21 43.98
N ALA A 35 -24.24 -33.09 43.83
CA ALA A 35 -24.11 -32.43 42.56
C ALA A 35 -23.41 -33.42 41.63
N SER A 36 -24.22 -34.25 40.99
CA SER A 36 -23.78 -35.09 39.88
C SER A 36 -22.94 -34.21 38.99
N ILE A 37 -21.62 -34.45 38.97
CA ILE A 37 -20.72 -33.95 37.93
C ILE A 37 -21.05 -34.77 36.66
N ALA A 38 -22.34 -34.91 36.39
CA ALA A 38 -22.80 -35.36 35.11
C ALA A 38 -22.65 -34.18 34.21
N GLY A 39 -21.53 -34.14 33.49
CA GLY A 39 -21.34 -33.20 32.38
C GLY A 39 -22.56 -33.25 31.45
N PRO A 40 -22.71 -32.29 30.58
CA PRO A 40 -23.83 -32.28 29.65
C PRO A 40 -23.94 -33.61 28.94
N LYS A 41 -25.15 -34.10 28.79
CA LYS A 41 -25.41 -35.40 28.12
C LYS A 41 -24.75 -35.37 26.72
N PRO A 42 -24.23 -36.50 26.22
CA PRO A 42 -23.49 -36.55 24.94
C PRO A 42 -24.21 -35.90 23.75
N TRP A 43 -25.54 -35.94 23.72
CA TRP A 43 -26.32 -35.28 22.67
C TRP A 43 -26.18 -33.75 22.65
N VAL A 44 -25.87 -33.11 23.80
CA VAL A 44 -25.65 -31.68 23.89
C VAL A 44 -24.39 -31.27 23.10
N TYR A 45 -23.33 -32.07 23.17
CA TYR A 45 -22.13 -31.85 22.38
C TYR A 45 -22.37 -31.97 20.86
N VAL A 46 -23.21 -32.97 20.50
CA VAL A 46 -23.63 -33.15 19.10
C VAL A 46 -24.40 -31.92 18.62
N LEU A 47 -25.31 -31.41 19.42
CA LEU A 47 -26.12 -30.23 19.10
C LEU A 47 -25.23 -28.98 18.99
N LEU A 48 -24.25 -28.80 19.89
CA LEU A 48 -23.28 -27.69 19.81
C LEU A 48 -22.42 -27.78 18.55
N LEU A 49 -21.96 -28.97 18.19
CA LEU A 49 -21.18 -29.14 16.95
C LEU A 49 -22.01 -28.81 15.70
N LEU A 50 -23.29 -29.21 15.69
CA LEU A 50 -24.20 -28.86 14.60
C LEU A 50 -24.47 -27.35 14.53
N LEU A 51 -24.61 -26.68 15.67
CA LEU A 51 -24.77 -25.23 15.73
C LEU A 51 -23.49 -24.50 15.24
N VAL A 52 -22.31 -24.97 15.65
CA VAL A 52 -21.04 -24.42 15.18
C VAL A 52 -20.89 -24.63 13.67
N TYR A 53 -21.17 -25.85 13.18
CA TYR A 53 -21.13 -26.15 11.75
C TYR A 53 -22.11 -25.25 10.96
N TRP A 54 -23.36 -25.14 11.45
CA TRP A 54 -24.36 -24.28 10.84
C TRP A 54 -23.91 -22.80 10.87
N GLY A 55 -23.38 -22.33 12.01
CA GLY A 55 -22.90 -20.98 12.18
C GLY A 55 -21.75 -20.64 11.21
N ILE A 56 -20.78 -21.54 11.05
CA ILE A 56 -19.68 -21.39 10.10
C ILE A 56 -20.22 -21.29 8.66
N ASN A 57 -21.13 -22.20 8.28
CA ASN A 57 -21.72 -22.15 6.94
C ASN A 57 -22.57 -20.89 6.72
N TYR A 58 -23.30 -20.44 7.73
CA TYR A 58 -24.08 -19.21 7.68
C TYR A 58 -23.16 -17.99 7.52
N LEU A 59 -22.11 -17.91 8.31
CA LEU A 59 -21.12 -16.83 8.22
C LEU A 59 -20.39 -16.85 6.88
N ASP A 60 -19.97 -18.01 6.39
CA ASP A 60 -19.31 -18.12 5.08
C ASP A 60 -20.23 -17.63 3.94
N GLY A 61 -21.52 -17.98 4.00
CA GLY A 61 -22.50 -17.54 3.02
C GLY A 61 -22.90 -16.06 3.10
N HIS A 62 -22.74 -15.38 4.27
CA HIS A 62 -23.29 -14.05 4.51
C HIS A 62 -22.22 -12.99 4.88
N SER A 63 -21.05 -13.40 5.36
CA SER A 63 -19.98 -12.49 5.80
C SER A 63 -18.79 -12.42 4.85
N GLY A 64 -18.88 -12.98 3.65
CA GLY A 64 -17.79 -12.93 2.67
C GLY A 64 -16.55 -13.74 3.06
N GLY A 65 -16.72 -14.84 3.80
CA GLY A 65 -15.64 -15.75 4.18
C GLY A 65 -14.64 -15.12 5.13
N PHE A 66 -15.10 -14.31 6.09
CA PHE A 66 -14.27 -13.57 7.04
C PHE A 66 -13.30 -12.55 6.40
N ASN A 67 -13.54 -12.16 5.15
CA ASN A 67 -12.74 -11.15 4.49
C ASN A 67 -13.21 -9.75 4.93
N ALA A 68 -12.31 -8.99 5.60
CA ALA A 68 -12.61 -7.66 6.12
C ALA A 68 -13.01 -6.64 5.02
N LYS A 69 -12.82 -6.96 3.76
CA LYS A 69 -13.20 -6.11 2.61
C LYS A 69 -14.56 -6.47 2.00
N VAL A 70 -15.24 -7.47 2.56
CA VAL A 70 -16.54 -7.93 2.07
C VAL A 70 -17.62 -7.58 3.07
N TYR A 71 -18.54 -6.69 2.68
CA TYR A 71 -19.66 -6.22 3.51
C TYR A 71 -20.99 -6.63 2.88
N ALA A 72 -22.04 -6.74 3.68
CA ALA A 72 -23.39 -6.82 3.13
C ALA A 72 -23.63 -5.59 2.19
N PRO A 73 -24.22 -5.76 1.01
CA PRO A 73 -25.01 -6.90 0.54
C PRO A 73 -24.24 -8.01 -0.20
N HIS A 74 -22.90 -8.00 -0.18
CA HIS A 74 -22.11 -8.93 -0.97
C HIS A 74 -21.99 -10.28 -0.27
N LYS A 75 -22.27 -11.37 -1.00
CA LYS A 75 -22.32 -12.73 -0.44
C LYS A 75 -20.96 -13.35 -0.18
N ASN A 76 -19.92 -12.96 -0.94
CA ASN A 76 -18.56 -13.51 -0.84
C ASN A 76 -17.53 -12.62 -1.53
N ALA A 77 -16.26 -12.94 -1.35
CA ALA A 77 -15.14 -12.19 -1.95
C ALA A 77 -15.20 -12.18 -3.49
N MET A 78 -15.71 -13.23 -4.13
CA MET A 78 -15.89 -13.32 -5.58
C MET A 78 -16.92 -12.30 -6.07
N ALA A 79 -18.04 -12.12 -5.36
CA ALA A 79 -19.05 -11.12 -5.70
C ALA A 79 -18.48 -9.70 -5.63
N VAL A 80 -17.61 -9.41 -4.65
CA VAL A 80 -16.90 -8.12 -4.56
C VAL A 80 -15.84 -7.99 -5.65
N ALA A 81 -15.10 -9.05 -5.97
CA ALA A 81 -14.11 -9.03 -7.05
C ALA A 81 -14.76 -8.74 -8.41
N ASN A 82 -15.95 -9.30 -8.66
CA ASN A 82 -16.72 -9.05 -9.90
C ASN A 82 -17.26 -7.62 -10.01
N LEU A 83 -17.34 -6.88 -8.90
CA LEU A 83 -17.72 -5.46 -8.89
C LEU A 83 -16.53 -4.53 -9.18
N ARG A 84 -15.30 -5.04 -9.15
CA ARG A 84 -14.14 -4.25 -9.53
C ARG A 84 -14.25 -3.92 -11.01
N VAL A 85 -14.41 -2.64 -11.29
CA VAL A 85 -14.25 -2.14 -12.64
C VAL A 85 -12.85 -2.53 -13.09
N VAL A 86 -12.76 -3.35 -14.13
CA VAL A 86 -11.47 -3.68 -14.75
C VAL A 86 -11.00 -2.40 -15.42
N LYS A 87 -10.00 -1.75 -14.83
CA LYS A 87 -9.40 -0.55 -15.40
C LYS A 87 -8.80 -0.88 -16.75
N SER A 88 -8.94 0.01 -17.68
CA SER A 88 -8.28 -0.09 -18.98
C SER A 88 -6.75 -0.03 -18.81
N PRO A 89 -5.96 -0.58 -19.74
CA PRO A 89 -4.52 -0.42 -19.73
C PRO A 89 -4.08 1.05 -19.63
N ASP A 90 -4.81 1.96 -20.26
CA ASP A 90 -4.60 3.39 -20.24
C ASP A 90 -4.75 3.99 -18.83
N GLU A 91 -5.82 3.59 -18.11
CA GLU A 91 -6.06 4.04 -16.73
C GLU A 91 -4.99 3.50 -15.78
N LEU A 92 -4.56 2.25 -15.98
CA LEU A 92 -3.49 1.65 -15.18
C LEU A 92 -2.16 2.35 -15.40
N ALA A 93 -1.81 2.65 -16.67
CA ALA A 93 -0.60 3.39 -17.02
C ALA A 93 -0.61 4.80 -16.42
N TYR A 94 -1.75 5.49 -16.49
CA TYR A 94 -1.93 6.82 -15.91
C TYR A 94 -1.77 6.83 -14.39
N GLU A 95 -2.42 5.92 -13.67
CA GLU A 95 -2.33 5.81 -12.21
C GLU A 95 -0.90 5.43 -11.74
N LYS A 96 -0.26 4.52 -12.46
CA LYS A 96 1.13 4.15 -12.19
C LYS A 96 2.05 5.35 -12.40
N GLY A 97 1.84 6.09 -13.49
CA GLY A 97 2.56 7.33 -13.78
C GLY A 97 2.36 8.39 -12.70
N GLN A 98 1.13 8.56 -12.19
CA GLN A 98 0.81 9.46 -11.08
C GLN A 98 1.61 9.12 -9.82
N SER A 99 1.71 7.85 -9.47
CA SER A 99 2.48 7.41 -8.30
C SER A 99 3.97 7.73 -8.43
N ILE A 100 4.52 7.55 -9.64
CA ILE A 100 5.94 7.82 -9.93
C ILE A 100 6.23 9.32 -9.97
N TYR A 101 5.25 10.14 -10.38
CA TYR A 101 5.38 11.59 -10.48
C TYR A 101 5.77 12.27 -9.15
N SER A 102 5.55 11.63 -8.02
CA SER A 102 5.99 12.12 -6.71
C SER A 102 7.48 12.49 -6.68
N ARG A 103 8.31 11.83 -7.48
CA ARG A 103 9.76 12.13 -7.63
C ARG A 103 10.01 13.45 -8.38
N CYS A 104 9.12 13.82 -9.29
CA CYS A 104 9.21 15.03 -10.11
C CYS A 104 8.60 16.25 -9.40
N ALA A 105 7.61 15.99 -8.54
CA ALA A 105 6.84 17.00 -7.83
C ALA A 105 7.68 17.89 -6.89
N ALA A 106 8.84 17.42 -6.46
CA ALA A 106 9.77 18.21 -5.63
C ALA A 106 10.21 19.53 -6.33
N CYS A 107 10.40 19.47 -7.65
CA CYS A 107 10.79 20.63 -8.47
C CYS A 107 9.60 21.19 -9.25
N HIS A 108 8.84 20.31 -9.93
CA HIS A 108 7.76 20.73 -10.82
C HIS A 108 6.42 20.95 -10.11
N GLN A 109 6.35 20.76 -8.79
CA GLN A 109 5.19 20.85 -7.92
C GLN A 109 4.11 19.79 -8.24
N ALA A 110 3.23 19.51 -7.26
CA ALA A 110 2.16 18.53 -7.45
C ALA A 110 1.14 18.92 -8.53
N ASN A 111 0.99 20.22 -8.78
CA ASN A 111 0.11 20.79 -9.81
C ASN A 111 0.80 21.02 -11.17
N GLY A 112 2.05 20.62 -11.31
CA GLY A 112 2.79 20.76 -12.56
C GLY A 112 3.17 22.20 -12.93
N LEU A 113 2.93 23.20 -12.06
CA LEU A 113 3.17 24.62 -12.38
C LEU A 113 4.63 25.06 -12.22
N GLY A 114 5.48 24.19 -11.66
CA GLY A 114 6.87 24.53 -11.39
C GLY A 114 7.02 25.65 -10.34
N ASN A 115 8.18 26.30 -10.33
CA ASN A 115 8.44 27.45 -9.45
C ASN A 115 9.41 28.41 -10.14
N LYS A 116 8.88 29.52 -10.62
CA LYS A 116 9.66 30.55 -11.35
C LYS A 116 10.75 31.15 -10.49
N ASN A 117 10.55 31.32 -9.19
CA ASN A 117 11.53 31.98 -8.31
C ASN A 117 12.85 31.20 -8.19
N VAL A 118 12.80 29.89 -8.44
CA VAL A 118 13.97 28.99 -8.43
C VAL A 118 14.22 28.37 -9.80
N ASN A 119 13.66 28.95 -10.86
CA ASN A 119 13.84 28.53 -12.25
C ASN A 119 13.44 27.05 -12.52
N TYR A 120 12.39 26.56 -11.87
CA TYR A 120 11.77 25.28 -12.21
C TYR A 120 10.61 25.50 -13.16
N PRO A 121 10.70 25.05 -14.44
CA PRO A 121 9.68 25.33 -15.44
C PRO A 121 8.39 24.54 -15.16
N PRO A 122 7.24 25.07 -15.61
CA PRO A 122 5.98 24.34 -15.56
C PRO A 122 5.99 23.18 -16.57
N LEU A 123 5.31 22.09 -16.20
CA LEU A 123 4.95 20.98 -17.09
C LEU A 123 3.53 21.17 -17.61
N ALA A 124 2.70 21.86 -16.82
CA ALA A 124 1.33 22.22 -17.18
C ALA A 124 1.30 23.20 -18.35
N GLY A 125 0.72 22.77 -19.47
CA GLY A 125 0.63 23.59 -20.69
C GLY A 125 1.95 23.86 -21.38
N SER A 126 3.02 23.12 -21.06
CA SER A 126 4.34 23.27 -21.66
C SER A 126 4.36 22.75 -23.09
N GLU A 127 4.82 23.56 -24.04
CA GLU A 127 5.01 23.16 -25.44
C GLU A 127 6.02 22.02 -25.61
N TRP A 128 6.95 21.87 -24.68
CA TRP A 128 7.90 20.75 -24.65
C TRP A 128 7.24 19.42 -24.26
N VAL A 129 6.29 19.50 -23.32
CA VAL A 129 5.53 18.36 -22.83
C VAL A 129 4.44 17.95 -23.83
N LEU A 130 3.75 18.92 -24.42
CA LEU A 130 2.61 18.72 -25.29
C LEU A 130 2.98 18.53 -26.77
N ASN A 131 4.27 18.53 -27.09
CA ASN A 131 4.72 18.25 -28.45
C ASN A 131 4.16 16.89 -28.93
N GLU A 132 3.90 16.78 -30.24
CA GLU A 132 3.38 15.55 -30.82
C GLU A 132 4.26 14.33 -30.49
N SER A 133 5.58 14.49 -30.67
CA SER A 133 6.56 13.47 -30.26
C SER A 133 6.97 13.63 -28.78
N PRO A 134 6.95 12.57 -27.97
CA PRO A 134 7.43 12.61 -26.58
C PRO A 134 8.97 12.60 -26.46
N ASN A 135 9.71 12.51 -27.55
CA ASN A 135 11.15 12.26 -27.54
C ASN A 135 11.95 13.31 -26.76
N TRP A 136 11.55 14.58 -26.82
CA TRP A 136 12.21 15.62 -26.03
C TRP A 136 12.12 15.35 -24.53
N VAL A 137 10.91 15.06 -24.05
CA VAL A 137 10.69 14.81 -22.62
C VAL A 137 11.41 13.53 -22.20
N ILE A 138 11.37 12.48 -23.03
CA ILE A 138 12.08 11.22 -22.77
C ILE A 138 13.60 11.49 -22.64
N ALA A 139 14.19 12.20 -23.61
CA ALA A 139 15.63 12.50 -23.62
C ALA A 139 16.04 13.36 -22.42
N ILE A 140 15.24 14.39 -22.09
CA ILE A 140 15.47 15.27 -20.93
C ILE A 140 15.45 14.46 -19.63
N VAL A 141 14.47 13.59 -19.44
CA VAL A 141 14.37 12.78 -18.22
C VAL A 141 15.51 11.77 -18.13
N LEU A 142 15.93 11.19 -19.26
CA LEU A 142 17.00 10.19 -19.29
C LEU A 142 18.39 10.77 -19.01
N LYS A 143 18.74 11.91 -19.61
CA LYS A 143 20.11 12.47 -19.57
C LYS A 143 20.21 13.80 -18.85
N GLY A 144 19.08 14.43 -18.52
CA GLY A 144 19.03 15.78 -17.94
C GLY A 144 19.08 16.88 -18.97
N LEU A 145 18.81 18.10 -18.51
CA LEU A 145 18.83 19.33 -19.30
C LEU A 145 19.63 20.41 -18.56
N MET A 146 20.45 21.14 -19.27
CA MET A 146 21.20 22.25 -18.73
C MET A 146 21.07 23.49 -19.64
N GLY A 147 21.21 24.66 -19.04
CA GLY A 147 21.12 25.94 -19.75
C GLY A 147 19.70 26.47 -19.88
N PRO A 148 19.53 27.57 -20.58
CA PRO A 148 18.25 28.26 -20.70
C PRO A 148 17.28 27.43 -21.58
N ILE A 149 16.02 27.37 -21.11
CA ILE A 149 14.88 26.84 -21.86
C ILE A 149 13.75 27.85 -21.78
N GLU A 150 13.08 28.10 -22.87
CA GLU A 150 11.86 28.89 -22.91
C GLU A 150 10.64 27.98 -22.78
N VAL A 151 9.78 28.26 -21.81
CA VAL A 151 8.52 27.53 -21.58
C VAL A 151 7.40 28.53 -21.38
N LYS A 152 6.38 28.47 -22.21
CA LYS A 152 5.22 29.40 -22.19
C LYS A 152 5.63 30.87 -22.28
N GLY A 153 6.64 31.16 -23.10
CA GLY A 153 7.18 32.54 -23.29
C GLY A 153 8.03 33.07 -22.15
N GLU A 154 8.36 32.23 -21.16
CA GLU A 154 9.22 32.60 -20.04
C GLU A 154 10.52 31.80 -20.07
N THR A 155 11.64 32.44 -19.81
CA THR A 155 12.95 31.79 -19.77
C THR A 155 13.23 31.22 -18.39
N TYR A 156 13.63 29.96 -18.34
CA TYR A 156 14.08 29.23 -17.16
C TYR A 156 15.54 28.81 -17.40
N ASN A 157 16.42 29.11 -16.46
CA ASN A 157 17.81 28.73 -16.56
C ASN A 157 18.26 28.02 -15.30
N ASN A 158 18.16 26.70 -15.32
CA ASN A 158 18.55 25.82 -14.22
C ASN A 158 19.03 24.48 -14.80
N VAL A 159 19.53 23.60 -13.93
CA VAL A 159 19.95 22.27 -14.27
C VAL A 159 18.87 21.29 -13.81
N MET A 160 18.30 20.54 -14.73
CA MET A 160 17.51 19.36 -14.45
C MET A 160 18.43 18.14 -14.53
N ALA A 161 18.81 17.58 -13.40
CA ALA A 161 19.60 16.36 -13.38
C ALA A 161 18.82 15.18 -13.99
N ALA A 162 19.54 14.22 -14.58
CA ALA A 162 18.95 13.01 -15.11
C ALA A 162 18.12 12.27 -14.05
N GLN A 163 16.88 11.95 -14.34
CA GLN A 163 15.94 11.25 -13.45
C GLN A 163 15.65 9.82 -13.90
N GLY A 164 16.10 9.43 -15.09
CA GLY A 164 15.85 8.11 -15.69
C GLY A 164 16.57 6.94 -15.00
N GLY A 165 17.54 7.24 -14.12
CA GLY A 165 18.22 6.19 -13.35
C GLY A 165 17.26 5.53 -12.36
N GLY A 166 17.18 4.19 -12.40
CA GLY A 166 16.30 3.42 -11.53
C GLY A 166 14.82 3.41 -11.95
N LEU A 167 14.49 3.94 -13.13
CA LEU A 167 13.19 3.77 -13.78
C LEU A 167 13.31 2.79 -14.96
N SER A 168 12.41 1.81 -15.00
CA SER A 168 12.25 0.97 -16.18
C SER A 168 11.70 1.79 -17.35
N ASP A 169 11.82 1.27 -18.57
CA ASP A 169 11.23 1.93 -19.74
C ASP A 169 9.71 2.06 -19.61
N GLU A 170 9.06 1.07 -19.01
CA GLU A 170 7.64 1.11 -18.69
C GLU A 170 7.30 2.19 -17.66
N ASP A 171 8.06 2.29 -16.56
CA ASP A 171 7.83 3.31 -15.53
C ASP A 171 8.00 4.73 -16.08
N LEU A 172 9.01 4.91 -16.94
CA LEU A 172 9.25 6.18 -17.59
C LEU A 172 8.13 6.52 -18.60
N ALA A 173 7.67 5.56 -19.38
CA ALA A 173 6.53 5.71 -20.27
C ALA A 173 5.27 6.12 -19.52
N ASN A 174 4.99 5.45 -18.39
CA ASN A 174 3.82 5.72 -17.56
C ASN A 174 3.86 7.14 -16.96
N VAL A 175 5.00 7.57 -16.40
CA VAL A 175 5.09 8.92 -15.80
C VAL A 175 5.02 10.01 -16.86
N ILE A 176 5.61 9.81 -18.03
CA ILE A 176 5.50 10.79 -19.13
C ILE A 176 4.07 10.83 -19.67
N THR A 177 3.38 9.67 -19.78
CA THR A 177 1.96 9.62 -20.12
C THR A 177 1.11 10.41 -19.13
N TYR A 178 1.32 10.20 -17.81
CA TYR A 178 0.63 10.96 -16.77
C TYR A 178 0.86 12.48 -16.94
N ILE A 179 2.10 12.91 -17.11
CA ILE A 179 2.44 14.33 -17.27
C ILE A 179 1.75 14.91 -18.52
N ARG A 180 1.80 14.24 -19.64
CA ARG A 180 1.24 14.70 -20.93
C ARG A 180 -0.28 14.76 -20.96
N ARG A 181 -0.95 13.82 -20.27
CA ARG A 181 -2.41 13.65 -20.29
C ARG A 181 -3.13 14.20 -19.07
N ASN A 182 -2.44 14.92 -18.20
CA ASN A 182 -3.04 15.42 -16.96
C ASN A 182 -4.01 16.56 -17.23
N ALA A 183 -5.31 16.23 -17.27
CA ALA A 183 -6.38 17.20 -17.52
C ALA A 183 -6.50 18.25 -16.41
N ASP A 184 -6.19 17.92 -15.16
CA ASP A 184 -6.21 18.86 -14.03
C ASP A 184 -5.18 19.99 -14.22
N TRP A 185 -4.16 19.75 -15.03
CA TRP A 185 -3.16 20.75 -15.39
C TRP A 185 -3.50 21.50 -16.68
N GLY A 186 -4.62 21.19 -17.31
CA GLY A 186 -5.02 21.72 -18.59
C GLY A 186 -4.28 21.09 -19.78
N ASN A 187 -3.63 19.96 -19.60
CA ASN A 187 -3.01 19.19 -20.67
C ASN A 187 -4.07 18.32 -21.38
N ASP A 188 -3.80 17.95 -22.64
CA ASP A 188 -4.77 17.19 -23.45
C ASP A 188 -4.82 15.71 -23.01
N PRO A 189 -5.95 15.24 -22.45
CA PRO A 189 -6.09 13.86 -21.98
C PRO A 189 -6.10 12.84 -23.14
N ASN A 190 -6.26 13.29 -24.38
CA ASN A 190 -6.36 12.43 -25.56
C ASN A 190 -5.03 12.24 -26.29
N LEU A 191 -3.93 12.87 -25.81
CA LEU A 191 -2.62 12.63 -26.38
C LEU A 191 -2.29 11.12 -26.37
N PRO A 192 -1.58 10.60 -27.38
CA PRO A 192 -1.17 9.22 -27.41
C PRO A 192 -0.41 8.82 -26.14
N LEU A 193 -0.63 7.58 -25.70
CA LEU A 193 0.19 6.99 -24.65
C LEU A 193 1.65 6.95 -25.11
N VAL A 194 2.54 7.21 -24.18
CA VAL A 194 3.96 6.91 -24.39
C VAL A 194 4.17 5.42 -24.13
N THR A 195 4.83 4.73 -25.04
CA THR A 195 5.08 3.30 -24.91
C THR A 195 6.48 3.03 -24.37
N SER A 196 6.66 1.87 -23.74
CA SER A 196 7.99 1.40 -23.31
C SER A 196 8.96 1.26 -24.49
N ASP A 197 8.47 0.88 -25.67
CA ASP A 197 9.30 0.75 -26.88
C ASP A 197 9.81 2.10 -27.38
N GLN A 198 8.98 3.16 -27.30
CA GLN A 198 9.44 4.53 -27.59
C GLN A 198 10.54 4.98 -26.63
N VAL A 199 10.36 4.72 -25.34
CA VAL A 199 11.38 5.06 -24.33
C VAL A 199 12.66 4.28 -24.59
N LYS A 200 12.55 2.98 -24.87
CA LYS A 200 13.69 2.12 -25.20
C LYS A 200 14.44 2.62 -26.43
N SER A 201 13.73 2.95 -27.50
CA SER A 201 14.33 3.46 -28.73
C SER A 201 15.12 4.75 -28.48
N VAL A 202 14.54 5.71 -27.74
CA VAL A 202 15.24 6.95 -27.40
C VAL A 202 16.45 6.66 -26.49
N ARG A 203 16.31 5.78 -25.49
CA ARG A 203 17.40 5.38 -24.60
C ARG A 203 18.59 4.81 -25.38
N GLU A 204 18.34 3.91 -26.33
CA GLU A 204 19.36 3.30 -27.18
C GLU A 204 20.01 4.36 -28.10
N GLU A 205 19.22 5.25 -28.69
CA GLU A 205 19.72 6.34 -29.55
C GLU A 205 20.69 7.27 -28.83
N ILE A 206 20.40 7.60 -27.56
CA ILE A 206 21.22 8.53 -26.78
C ILE A 206 22.16 7.83 -25.79
N ASP A 207 22.33 6.52 -25.87
CA ASP A 207 23.11 5.73 -24.89
C ASP A 207 24.56 6.25 -24.79
N ALA A 208 25.21 6.49 -25.92
CA ALA A 208 26.58 6.99 -25.97
C ALA A 208 26.77 8.39 -25.38
N ARG A 209 25.68 9.13 -25.15
CA ARG A 209 25.75 10.48 -24.58
C ARG A 209 25.96 10.44 -23.08
N THR A 210 27.04 11.01 -22.62
CA THR A 210 27.38 11.14 -21.19
C THR A 210 27.05 12.49 -20.59
N SER A 211 26.84 13.53 -21.43
CA SER A 211 26.52 14.88 -20.99
C SER A 211 25.02 15.16 -21.00
N MET A 212 24.57 16.09 -20.16
CA MET A 212 23.21 16.62 -20.22
C MET A 212 22.94 17.25 -21.59
N PHE A 213 21.68 17.34 -21.96
CA PHE A 213 21.26 18.06 -23.14
C PHE A 213 21.25 19.58 -22.91
N THR A 214 21.51 20.31 -23.96
CA THR A 214 21.07 21.70 -24.11
C THR A 214 19.84 21.74 -25.02
N VAL A 215 19.11 22.85 -25.03
CA VAL A 215 17.96 23.01 -25.96
C VAL A 215 18.43 22.87 -27.41
N GLU A 216 19.63 23.44 -27.74
CA GLU A 216 20.18 23.32 -29.09
C GLU A 216 20.46 21.87 -29.50
N ASP A 217 21.02 21.07 -28.58
CA ASP A 217 21.25 19.63 -28.81
C ASP A 217 19.96 18.86 -29.06
N LEU A 218 18.93 19.15 -28.24
CA LEU A 218 17.61 18.51 -28.38
C LEU A 218 16.97 18.82 -29.74
N LEU A 219 17.03 20.10 -30.17
CA LEU A 219 16.45 20.52 -31.43
C LEU A 219 17.23 20.03 -32.65
N LYS A 220 18.55 19.78 -32.51
CA LYS A 220 19.32 19.11 -33.55
C LYS A 220 18.95 17.64 -33.71
N LEU A 221 18.74 16.94 -32.57
CA LEU A 221 18.41 15.52 -32.56
C LEU A 221 16.94 15.28 -32.94
N TYR A 222 16.04 16.09 -32.41
CA TYR A 222 14.61 16.06 -32.63
C TYR A 222 14.10 17.43 -33.09
N PRO A 223 14.15 17.74 -34.40
CA PRO A 223 13.68 19.04 -34.91
C PRO A 223 12.21 19.31 -34.56
N LYS A 224 11.87 20.58 -34.38
CA LYS A 224 10.47 21.02 -34.32
C LYS A 224 9.83 20.77 -35.69
N ASN A 225 8.74 20.00 -35.70
CA ASN A 225 7.88 19.86 -36.88
C ASN A 225 7.05 21.13 -37.08
#